data_d09d7ec22dea1872751be55d16c1d1cb
#
_entry.id   d09d7ec22dea1872751be55d16c1d1cb
#
_cell.length_a   1.000
_cell.length_b   1.000
_cell.length_c   1.000
_cell.angle_alpha   90.00
_cell.angle_beta   90.00
_cell.angle_gamma   90.00
#
_symmetry.space_group_name_H-M   'P 1'
#
loop_
_entity.id
_entity.type
_entity.pdbx_description
1 polymer ?
#
loop_
_entity_poly.entity_id
_entity_poly.type
_entity_poly.pdbx_seq_one_letter_code
_entity_poly.pdbx_strand_id
1 'polypeptide(L)'
;MNLPPPVPTDGALPETPPVAAAEARAVAPALVTGVQAIARSRLLTVAPDTLLAEVAALLSGAQISVVVVCDAAGAAVGVVTETILVRRLGLGQADFFTTRAGDVMTREFTVCAQDDLLSDVLAMMHTQGLVHVLLLGDGEQPLGVLNARDGLRVLLAAGNHEEALLRNYVMGVGYQ
;
A
#
# COMPACT_ATOMS: atom_id res chain seq x y z
N MET A 1 78.56 17.55 39.97
CA MET A 1 77.07 17.41 40.20
C MET A 1 76.41 17.81 38.91
N ASN A 2 76.03 16.83 38.16
CA ASN A 2 75.45 16.99 36.81
C ASN A 2 73.96 16.67 36.91
N LEU A 3 73.09 17.69 36.74
CA LEU A 3 71.67 17.51 36.65
C LEU A 3 71.30 16.99 35.26
N PRO A 4 70.40 16.00 35.14
CA PRO A 4 69.89 15.60 33.85
C PRO A 4 68.90 16.64 33.30
N PRO A 5 68.75 16.72 31.93
CA PRO A 5 67.85 17.68 31.33
C PRO A 5 66.39 17.27 31.50
N PRO A 6 65.45 18.21 31.43
CA PRO A 6 64.02 17.94 31.57
C PRO A 6 63.48 17.15 30.35
N VAL A 7 62.59 16.21 30.64
CA VAL A 7 61.87 15.39 29.68
C VAL A 7 60.78 16.28 29.06
N PRO A 8 60.62 16.33 27.73
CA PRO A 8 59.49 17.03 27.12
C PRO A 8 58.20 16.24 27.32
N THR A 9 57.25 16.85 28.03
CA THR A 9 55.88 16.35 28.15
C THR A 9 55.12 16.84 26.91
N ASP A 10 55.21 16.07 25.84
CA ASP A 10 54.30 16.24 24.71
C ASP A 10 53.37 15.02 24.62
N GLY A 11 52.33 15.11 25.38
CA GLY A 11 51.20 14.17 25.42
C GLY A 11 49.98 14.78 24.75
N ALA A 12 50.11 15.15 23.49
CA ALA A 12 48.94 15.40 22.67
C ALA A 12 48.23 14.05 22.44
N LEU A 13 47.15 13.84 23.16
CA LEU A 13 46.19 12.79 22.86
C LEU A 13 45.66 13.04 21.43
N PRO A 14 45.62 12.00 20.56
CA PRO A 14 44.98 12.18 19.26
C PRO A 14 43.54 12.58 19.46
N GLU A 15 43.16 13.78 19.02
CA GLU A 15 41.80 14.21 18.91
C GLU A 15 41.07 13.18 18.05
N THR A 16 40.18 12.45 18.68
CA THR A 16 39.20 11.61 17.99
C THR A 16 38.42 12.52 17.05
N PRO A 17 38.43 12.30 15.74
CA PRO A 17 37.63 13.12 14.83
C PRO A 17 36.17 13.01 15.29
N PRO A 18 35.38 14.10 15.26
CA PRO A 18 33.97 14.00 15.59
C PRO A 18 33.35 12.95 14.70
N VAL A 19 32.74 11.95 15.34
CA VAL A 19 31.91 10.99 14.64
C VAL A 19 30.87 11.85 13.94
N ALA A 20 31.13 12.10 12.62
CA ALA A 20 30.17 12.76 11.77
C ALA A 20 28.87 11.98 11.98
N ALA A 21 27.89 12.65 12.55
CA ALA A 21 26.54 12.12 12.69
C ALA A 21 26.21 11.54 11.33
N ALA A 22 26.15 10.22 11.26
CA ALA A 22 25.58 9.55 10.12
C ALA A 22 24.17 10.11 10.05
N GLU A 23 23.98 11.09 9.17
CA GLU A 23 22.65 11.55 8.81
C GLU A 23 21.94 10.28 8.40
N ALA A 24 21.05 9.83 9.28
CA ALA A 24 20.13 8.77 8.99
C ALA A 24 19.39 9.26 7.73
N ARG A 25 19.80 8.75 6.59
CA ARG A 25 19.20 9.06 5.29
C ARG A 25 17.78 8.58 5.47
N ALA A 26 16.88 9.53 5.76
CA ALA A 26 15.47 9.25 5.92
C ALA A 26 15.04 8.51 4.65
N VAL A 27 14.70 7.23 4.80
CA VAL A 27 14.16 6.45 3.69
C VAL A 27 12.94 7.18 3.20
N ALA A 28 12.88 7.44 1.91
CA ALA A 28 11.72 8.11 1.33
C ALA A 28 10.47 7.27 1.66
N PRO A 29 9.45 7.88 2.27
CA PRO A 29 8.27 7.16 2.69
C PRO A 29 7.63 6.46 1.48
N ALA A 30 7.21 5.21 1.65
CA ALA A 30 6.53 4.47 0.61
C ALA A 30 5.16 5.08 0.34
N LEU A 31 4.95 5.57 -0.88
CA LEU A 31 3.67 6.10 -1.34
C LEU A 31 2.81 5.00 -1.96
N VAL A 32 1.51 5.24 -2.07
CA VAL A 32 0.56 4.35 -2.76
C VAL A 32 0.95 4.14 -4.22
N THR A 33 1.62 5.11 -4.86
CA THR A 33 2.21 4.95 -6.20
C THR A 33 3.08 3.69 -6.32
N GLY A 34 3.80 3.31 -5.26
CA GLY A 34 4.66 2.11 -5.24
C GLY A 34 3.90 0.79 -5.39
N VAL A 35 2.61 0.76 -5.09
CA VAL A 35 1.73 -0.41 -5.22
C VAL A 35 0.72 -0.27 -6.36
N GLN A 36 0.73 0.84 -7.09
CA GLN A 36 -0.27 1.17 -8.12
C GLN A 36 -0.38 0.11 -9.22
N ALA A 37 0.73 -0.45 -9.69
CA ALA A 37 0.71 -1.48 -10.73
C ALA A 37 -0.08 -2.73 -10.28
N ILE A 38 0.09 -3.14 -9.03
CA ILE A 38 -0.64 -4.26 -8.42
C ILE A 38 -2.12 -3.88 -8.23
N ALA A 39 -2.39 -2.68 -7.70
CA ALA A 39 -3.74 -2.18 -7.50
C ALA A 39 -4.51 -2.11 -8.82
N ARG A 40 -3.87 -1.66 -9.90
CA ARG A 40 -4.46 -1.61 -11.25
C ARG A 40 -4.81 -2.99 -11.78
N SER A 41 -3.98 -4.01 -11.55
CA SER A 41 -4.26 -5.38 -11.99
C SER A 41 -5.46 -6.01 -11.28
N ARG A 42 -5.90 -5.44 -10.16
CA ARG A 42 -7.09 -5.85 -9.40
C ARG A 42 -8.34 -5.05 -9.74
N LEU A 43 -8.24 -4.06 -10.62
CA LEU A 43 -9.37 -3.24 -10.99
C LEU A 43 -10.27 -3.97 -11.98
N LEU A 44 -11.47 -4.29 -11.54
CA LEU A 44 -12.58 -4.71 -12.39
C LEU A 44 -13.67 -3.65 -12.33
N THR A 45 -14.17 -3.24 -13.47
CA THR A 45 -15.23 -2.24 -13.58
C THR A 45 -16.44 -2.79 -14.32
N VAL A 46 -17.62 -2.38 -13.91
CA VAL A 46 -18.89 -2.72 -14.57
C VAL A 46 -19.80 -1.48 -14.60
N ALA A 47 -20.77 -1.49 -15.50
CA ALA A 47 -21.81 -0.47 -15.52
C ALA A 47 -22.90 -0.77 -14.45
N PRO A 48 -23.69 0.23 -14.01
CA PRO A 48 -24.76 0.03 -13.02
C PRO A 48 -25.83 -0.95 -13.46
N ASP A 49 -26.05 -1.10 -14.77
CA ASP A 49 -27.05 -1.99 -15.35
C ASP A 49 -26.57 -3.43 -15.58
N THR A 50 -25.29 -3.73 -15.29
CA THR A 50 -24.73 -5.07 -15.36
C THR A 50 -25.44 -6.03 -14.38
N LEU A 51 -25.78 -7.24 -14.83
CA LEU A 51 -26.46 -8.22 -13.99
C LEU A 51 -25.53 -8.81 -12.93
N LEU A 52 -26.09 -9.12 -11.75
CA LEU A 52 -25.29 -9.72 -10.66
C LEU A 52 -24.68 -11.07 -11.05
N ALA A 53 -25.32 -11.83 -11.91
CA ALA A 53 -24.76 -13.09 -12.43
C ALA A 53 -23.46 -12.85 -13.23
N GLU A 54 -23.41 -11.78 -14.02
CA GLU A 54 -22.20 -11.38 -14.77
C GLU A 54 -21.12 -10.89 -13.81
N VAL A 55 -21.49 -10.08 -12.80
CA VAL A 55 -20.56 -9.64 -11.75
C VAL A 55 -19.96 -10.85 -11.00
N ALA A 56 -20.79 -11.83 -10.65
CA ALA A 56 -20.34 -13.06 -9.99
C ALA A 56 -19.36 -13.87 -10.86
N ALA A 57 -19.62 -13.95 -12.16
CA ALA A 57 -18.72 -14.63 -13.11
C ALA A 57 -17.38 -13.89 -13.23
N LEU A 58 -17.38 -12.56 -13.28
CA LEU A 58 -16.16 -11.73 -13.31
C LEU A 58 -15.31 -11.93 -12.05
N LEU A 59 -15.92 -11.83 -10.86
CA LEU A 59 -15.22 -12.02 -9.57
C LEU A 59 -14.60 -13.40 -9.47
N SER A 60 -15.37 -14.43 -9.79
CA SER A 60 -14.91 -15.83 -9.75
C SER A 60 -13.77 -16.10 -10.75
N GLY A 61 -13.88 -15.59 -11.97
CA GLY A 61 -12.87 -15.81 -13.02
C GLY A 61 -11.56 -15.09 -12.74
N ALA A 62 -11.60 -13.90 -12.18
CA ALA A 62 -10.43 -13.09 -11.86
C ALA A 62 -9.82 -13.37 -10.48
N GLN A 63 -10.50 -14.14 -9.62
CA GLN A 63 -10.14 -14.36 -8.21
C GLN A 63 -9.98 -13.05 -7.43
N ILE A 64 -10.87 -12.10 -7.70
CA ILE A 64 -10.93 -10.77 -7.07
C ILE A 64 -12.25 -10.68 -6.33
N SER A 65 -12.27 -10.06 -5.16
CA SER A 65 -13.43 -10.02 -4.25
C SER A 65 -14.24 -8.72 -4.30
N VAL A 66 -13.90 -7.80 -5.20
CA VAL A 66 -14.60 -6.52 -5.37
C VAL A 66 -14.59 -6.07 -6.83
N VAL A 67 -15.74 -5.55 -7.28
CA VAL A 67 -15.91 -4.90 -8.58
C VAL A 67 -16.34 -3.46 -8.34
N VAL A 68 -15.79 -2.52 -9.10
CA VAL A 68 -16.14 -1.10 -9.06
C VAL A 68 -17.25 -0.85 -10.08
N VAL A 69 -18.33 -0.21 -9.63
CA VAL A 69 -19.40 0.22 -10.52
C VAL A 69 -19.10 1.63 -10.97
N CYS A 70 -19.00 1.83 -12.29
CA CYS A 70 -18.71 3.12 -12.91
C CYS A 70 -19.90 3.63 -13.70
N ASP A 71 -20.12 4.93 -13.66
CA ASP A 71 -21.11 5.59 -14.51
C ASP A 71 -20.64 5.72 -15.98
N ALA A 72 -21.47 6.36 -16.82
CA ALA A 72 -21.16 6.58 -18.23
C ALA A 72 -19.95 7.52 -18.46
N ALA A 73 -19.57 8.33 -17.48
CA ALA A 73 -18.38 9.18 -17.52
C ALA A 73 -17.11 8.42 -17.06
N GLY A 74 -17.25 7.19 -16.55
CA GLY A 74 -16.16 6.37 -16.02
C GLY A 74 -15.85 6.66 -14.56
N ALA A 75 -16.64 7.49 -13.87
CA ALA A 75 -16.48 7.77 -12.45
C ALA A 75 -17.00 6.61 -11.59
N ALA A 76 -16.31 6.30 -10.50
CA ALA A 76 -16.73 5.28 -9.55
C ALA A 76 -17.96 5.73 -8.75
N VAL A 77 -19.08 5.04 -8.89
CA VAL A 77 -20.34 5.37 -8.21
C VAL A 77 -20.73 4.36 -7.12
N GLY A 78 -19.99 3.26 -7.02
CA GLY A 78 -20.22 2.24 -6.01
C GLY A 78 -19.31 1.04 -6.18
N VAL A 79 -19.44 0.09 -5.25
CA VAL A 79 -18.72 -1.19 -5.30
C VAL A 79 -19.66 -2.35 -5.02
N VAL A 80 -19.39 -3.49 -5.66
CA VAL A 80 -20.05 -4.77 -5.37
C VAL A 80 -18.99 -5.76 -4.92
N THR A 81 -19.17 -6.34 -3.73
CA THR A 81 -18.26 -7.33 -3.15
C THR A 81 -18.86 -8.74 -3.19
N GLU A 82 -18.01 -9.76 -3.09
CA GLU A 82 -18.45 -11.15 -2.93
C GLU A 82 -19.44 -11.31 -1.76
N THR A 83 -19.23 -10.57 -0.67
CA THR A 83 -20.12 -10.60 0.50
C THR A 83 -21.55 -10.16 0.15
N ILE A 84 -21.70 -9.16 -0.73
CA ILE A 84 -23.02 -8.72 -1.21
C ILE A 84 -23.68 -9.85 -1.99
N LEU A 85 -22.95 -10.52 -2.90
CA LEU A 85 -23.47 -11.63 -3.70
C LEU A 85 -23.89 -12.81 -2.82
N VAL A 86 -23.01 -13.22 -1.90
CA VAL A 86 -23.31 -14.33 -0.96
C VAL A 86 -24.51 -14.03 -0.08
N ARG A 87 -24.63 -12.80 0.42
CA ARG A 87 -25.79 -12.37 1.21
C ARG A 87 -27.09 -12.46 0.40
N ARG A 88 -27.07 -11.99 -0.84
CA ARG A 88 -28.25 -12.06 -1.74
C ARG A 88 -28.69 -13.48 -2.00
N LEU A 89 -27.75 -14.37 -2.29
CA LEU A 89 -28.00 -15.79 -2.49
C LEU A 89 -28.51 -16.46 -1.20
N GLY A 90 -27.85 -16.18 -0.06
CA GLY A 90 -28.19 -16.78 1.24
C GLY A 90 -29.56 -16.35 1.78
N LEU A 91 -30.05 -15.18 1.39
CA LEU A 91 -31.41 -14.72 1.73
C LEU A 91 -32.51 -15.31 0.81
N GLY A 92 -32.11 -16.16 -0.15
CA GLY A 92 -33.07 -16.83 -1.05
C GLY A 92 -33.80 -15.87 -1.98
N GLN A 93 -33.20 -14.73 -2.31
CA GLN A 93 -33.80 -13.76 -3.22
C GLN A 93 -33.85 -14.35 -4.63
N ALA A 94 -35.04 -14.65 -5.10
CA ALA A 94 -35.31 -15.31 -6.38
C ALA A 94 -34.90 -14.43 -7.60
N ASP A 95 -34.68 -13.14 -7.38
CA ASP A 95 -34.38 -12.13 -8.38
C ASP A 95 -32.86 -11.94 -8.65
N PHE A 96 -31.99 -12.76 -8.06
CA PHE A 96 -30.53 -12.63 -8.19
C PHE A 96 -30.07 -12.52 -9.66
N PHE A 97 -30.68 -13.30 -10.55
CA PHE A 97 -30.31 -13.34 -11.97
C PHE A 97 -30.83 -12.15 -12.79
N THR A 98 -31.78 -11.38 -12.24
CA THR A 98 -32.36 -10.20 -12.89
C THR A 98 -31.96 -8.89 -12.19
N THR A 99 -31.36 -8.98 -10.99
CA THR A 99 -30.89 -7.82 -10.23
C THR A 99 -29.66 -7.21 -10.87
N ARG A 100 -29.57 -5.89 -10.89
CA ARG A 100 -28.46 -5.13 -11.46
C ARG A 100 -27.46 -4.71 -10.39
N ALA A 101 -26.23 -4.47 -10.78
CA ALA A 101 -25.16 -4.03 -9.89
C ALA A 101 -25.52 -2.73 -9.16
N GLY A 102 -26.11 -1.77 -9.87
CA GLY A 102 -26.56 -0.49 -9.32
C GLY A 102 -27.63 -0.57 -8.22
N ASP A 103 -28.42 -1.66 -8.21
CA ASP A 103 -29.51 -1.86 -7.23
C ASP A 103 -28.96 -2.34 -5.87
N VAL A 104 -27.73 -2.91 -5.86
CA VAL A 104 -27.17 -3.56 -4.68
C VAL A 104 -25.80 -3.02 -4.27
N MET A 105 -25.17 -2.20 -5.10
CA MET A 105 -23.85 -1.66 -4.83
C MET A 105 -23.85 -0.85 -3.53
N THR A 106 -22.74 -0.91 -2.81
CA THR A 106 -22.45 0.01 -1.71
C THR A 106 -21.93 1.30 -2.29
N ARG A 107 -22.55 2.44 -1.98
CA ARG A 107 -22.15 3.77 -2.45
C ARG A 107 -21.12 4.42 -1.53
N GLU A 108 -21.06 3.99 -0.29
CA GLU A 108 -20.05 4.41 0.68
C GLU A 108 -18.87 3.46 0.58
N PHE A 109 -17.79 3.91 -0.01
CA PHE A 109 -16.53 3.16 -0.12
C PHE A 109 -15.36 4.07 0.23
N THR A 110 -14.33 3.49 0.82
CA THR A 110 -13.14 4.23 1.22
C THR A 110 -12.19 4.37 0.03
N VAL A 111 -11.61 5.54 -0.10
CA VAL A 111 -10.70 5.90 -1.20
C VAL A 111 -9.33 6.31 -0.67
N CYS A 112 -8.31 6.20 -1.52
CA CYS A 112 -6.99 6.78 -1.32
C CYS A 112 -6.48 7.41 -2.62
N ALA A 113 -5.50 8.31 -2.49
CA ALA A 113 -4.81 8.95 -3.59
C ALA A 113 -3.44 8.31 -3.85
N GLN A 114 -2.83 8.61 -5.00
CA GLN A 114 -1.53 8.06 -5.39
C GLN A 114 -0.37 8.56 -4.52
N ASP A 115 -0.49 9.78 -4.01
CA ASP A 115 0.49 10.49 -3.18
C ASP A 115 0.28 10.28 -1.68
N ASP A 116 -0.74 9.51 -1.28
CA ASP A 116 -0.92 9.13 0.12
C ASP A 116 0.23 8.23 0.60
N LEU A 117 0.56 8.34 1.89
CA LEU A 117 1.49 7.43 2.54
C LEU A 117 0.89 6.03 2.64
N LEU A 118 1.57 5.04 2.09
CA LEU A 118 1.08 3.65 2.11
C LEU A 118 0.88 3.13 3.54
N SER A 119 1.76 3.53 4.49
CA SER A 119 1.62 3.21 5.90
C SER A 119 0.32 3.72 6.52
N ASP A 120 -0.07 4.95 6.19
CA ASP A 120 -1.25 5.60 6.75
C ASP A 120 -2.53 4.98 6.19
N VAL A 121 -2.54 4.69 4.87
CA VAL A 121 -3.64 3.98 4.22
C VAL A 121 -3.82 2.60 4.85
N LEU A 122 -2.73 1.84 5.08
CA LEU A 122 -2.81 0.52 5.71
C LEU A 122 -3.27 0.60 7.18
N ALA A 123 -2.82 1.61 7.93
CA ALA A 123 -3.27 1.85 9.30
C ALA A 123 -4.77 2.17 9.34
N MET A 124 -5.25 3.00 8.44
CA MET A 124 -6.68 3.32 8.27
C MET A 124 -7.47 2.06 7.91
N MET A 125 -7.00 1.25 6.95
CA MET A 125 -7.63 -0.03 6.57
C MET A 125 -7.75 -0.96 7.79
N HIS A 126 -6.69 -1.09 8.58
CA HIS A 126 -6.69 -1.91 9.80
C HIS A 126 -7.72 -1.41 10.82
N THR A 127 -7.71 -0.12 11.11
CA THR A 127 -8.61 0.50 12.10
C THR A 127 -10.09 0.34 11.72
N GLN A 128 -10.39 0.41 10.43
CA GLN A 128 -11.76 0.28 9.91
C GLN A 128 -12.15 -1.15 9.52
N GLY A 129 -11.24 -2.11 9.66
CA GLY A 129 -11.48 -3.50 9.26
C GLY A 129 -11.65 -3.70 7.76
N LEU A 130 -11.02 -2.85 6.93
CA LEU A 130 -11.14 -2.87 5.48
C LEU A 130 -10.10 -3.79 4.85
N VAL A 131 -10.55 -4.60 3.90
CA VAL A 131 -9.66 -5.47 3.08
C VAL A 131 -9.26 -4.75 1.79
N HIS A 132 -10.11 -3.87 1.27
CA HIS A 132 -9.92 -3.15 0.02
C HIS A 132 -10.18 -1.66 0.20
N VAL A 133 -9.40 -0.85 -0.52
CA VAL A 133 -9.58 0.60 -0.67
C VAL A 133 -9.46 0.93 -2.15
N LEU A 134 -10.29 1.83 -2.64
CA LEU A 134 -10.27 2.24 -4.04
C LEU A 134 -9.23 3.34 -4.25
N LEU A 135 -8.32 3.13 -5.18
CA LEU A 135 -7.38 4.14 -5.63
C LEU A 135 -8.06 4.99 -6.70
N LEU A 136 -8.25 6.27 -6.41
CA LEU A 136 -8.85 7.22 -7.35
C LEU A 136 -7.80 8.15 -7.96
N GLY A 137 -8.04 8.54 -9.20
CA GLY A 137 -7.38 9.63 -9.89
C GLY A 137 -8.28 10.86 -9.99
N ASP A 138 -7.91 11.76 -10.88
CA ASP A 138 -8.68 12.96 -11.16
C ASP A 138 -10.09 12.62 -11.66
N GLY A 139 -11.10 13.39 -11.22
CA GLY A 139 -12.49 13.20 -11.65
C GLY A 139 -13.13 11.90 -11.15
N GLU A 140 -12.71 11.38 -10.00
CA GLU A 140 -13.24 10.15 -9.38
C GLU A 140 -13.08 8.89 -10.25
N GLN A 141 -12.15 8.91 -11.20
CA GLN A 141 -11.86 7.75 -12.02
C GLN A 141 -11.08 6.69 -11.22
N PRO A 142 -11.52 5.43 -11.22
CA PRO A 142 -10.82 4.38 -10.51
C PRO A 142 -9.53 4.01 -11.25
N LEU A 143 -8.40 4.10 -10.55
CA LEU A 143 -7.07 3.73 -11.02
C LEU A 143 -6.66 2.33 -10.60
N GLY A 144 -7.26 1.81 -9.52
CA GLY A 144 -6.93 0.51 -8.97
C GLY A 144 -7.69 0.19 -7.69
N VAL A 145 -7.56 -1.05 -7.24
CA VAL A 145 -8.05 -1.51 -5.95
C VAL A 145 -6.87 -1.96 -5.11
N LEU A 146 -6.58 -1.23 -4.05
CA LEU A 146 -5.55 -1.60 -3.09
C LEU A 146 -6.08 -2.66 -2.14
N ASN A 147 -5.44 -3.83 -2.11
CA ASN A 147 -5.67 -4.86 -1.12
C ASN A 147 -4.66 -4.70 0.02
N ALA A 148 -5.11 -4.78 1.27
CA ALA A 148 -4.26 -4.63 2.45
C ALA A 148 -3.04 -5.57 2.44
N ARG A 149 -3.21 -6.82 1.97
CA ARG A 149 -2.12 -7.80 1.87
C ARG A 149 -1.03 -7.36 0.89
N ASP A 150 -1.43 -6.79 -0.25
CA ASP A 150 -0.47 -6.35 -1.26
C ASP A 150 0.29 -5.11 -0.80
N GLY A 151 -0.41 -4.16 -0.18
CA GLY A 151 0.23 -2.99 0.43
C GLY A 151 1.22 -3.37 1.51
N LEU A 152 0.85 -4.29 2.41
CA LEU A 152 1.74 -4.79 3.45
C LEU A 152 2.98 -5.49 2.87
N ARG A 153 2.82 -6.29 1.82
CA ARG A 153 3.95 -6.96 1.14
C ARG A 153 4.95 -5.95 0.57
N VAL A 154 4.47 -4.88 -0.07
CA VAL A 154 5.32 -3.82 -0.61
C VAL A 154 6.05 -3.09 0.52
N LEU A 155 5.35 -2.77 1.60
CA LEU A 155 5.96 -2.10 2.77
C LEU A 155 7.05 -2.95 3.42
N LEU A 156 6.80 -4.25 3.61
CA LEU A 156 7.79 -5.20 4.15
C LEU A 156 9.00 -5.36 3.22
N ALA A 157 8.78 -5.41 1.91
CA ALA A 157 9.88 -5.49 0.95
C ALA A 157 10.77 -4.24 0.99
N ALA A 158 10.19 -3.05 1.14
CA ALA A 158 10.94 -1.80 1.31
C ALA A 158 11.77 -1.81 2.60
N GLY A 159 11.22 -2.24 3.75
CA GLY A 159 11.94 -2.35 5.02
C GLY A 159 13.09 -3.36 4.97
N ASN A 160 12.87 -4.54 4.38
CA ASN A 160 13.92 -5.56 4.24
C ASN A 160 15.08 -5.09 3.33
N HIS A 161 14.79 -4.29 2.32
CA HIS A 161 15.82 -3.73 1.44
C HIS A 161 16.71 -2.74 2.20
N GLU A 162 16.13 -1.94 3.08
CA GLU A 162 16.85 -1.01 3.94
C GLU A 162 17.79 -1.73 4.92
N GLU A 163 17.30 -2.78 5.60
CA GLU A 163 18.14 -3.59 6.49
C GLU A 163 19.33 -4.23 5.75
N ALA A 164 19.11 -4.71 4.53
CA ALA A 164 20.17 -5.28 3.69
C ALA A 164 21.21 -4.24 3.30
N LEU A 165 20.81 -3.03 2.94
CA LEU A 165 21.74 -1.92 2.62
C LEU A 165 22.53 -1.49 3.84
N LEU A 166 21.92 -1.36 5.01
CA LEU A 166 22.59 -1.03 6.26
C LEU A 166 23.60 -2.11 6.65
N ARG A 167 23.24 -3.37 6.53
CA ARG A 167 24.14 -4.50 6.81
C ARG A 167 25.34 -4.50 5.88
N ASN A 168 25.14 -4.29 4.58
CA ASN A 168 26.23 -4.23 3.60
C ASN A 168 27.16 -3.03 3.86
N TYR A 169 26.60 -1.88 4.28
CA TYR A 169 27.39 -0.71 4.65
C TYR A 169 28.27 -0.98 5.88
N VAL A 170 27.70 -1.58 6.93
CA VAL A 170 28.42 -1.90 8.16
C VAL A 170 29.49 -2.98 7.91
N MET A 171 29.21 -3.97 7.06
CA MET A 171 30.16 -5.03 6.72
C MET A 171 31.23 -4.56 5.70
N GLY A 172 30.89 -3.58 4.85
CA GLY A 172 31.81 -3.05 3.83
C GLY A 172 32.87 -2.05 4.34
N VAL A 173 32.67 -1.49 5.53
CA VAL A 173 33.62 -0.52 6.15
C VAL A 173 34.73 -1.23 6.95
N GLY A 174 34.70 -2.55 7.08
CA GLY A 174 35.62 -3.35 7.90
C GLY A 174 36.86 -3.91 7.19
N TYR A 175 37.09 -3.64 5.91
CA TYR A 175 38.24 -4.14 5.17
C TYR A 175 38.94 -3.02 4.33
N GLN A 176 39.77 -2.24 5.00
CA GLN A 176 40.99 -1.61 4.40
C GLN A 176 42.08 -1.57 5.46
#